data_0ea32d47e9decfd33a4bfcd502298b4a
#
_entry.id   0ea32d47e9decfd33a4bfcd502298b4a
#
_cell.length_a   1.000
_cell.length_b   1.000
_cell.length_c   1.000
_cell.angle_alpha   90.00
_cell.angle_beta   90.00
_cell.angle_gamma   90.00
#
_symmetry.space_group_name_H-M   'P 1'
#
loop_
_entity.id
_entity.type
_entity.pdbx_description
1 polymer ?
#
loop_
_entity_poly.entity_id
_entity_poly.type
_entity_poly.pdbx_seq_one_letter_code
_entity_poly.pdbx_strand_id
1 'polypeptide(L)'
;WFAQGQYTRPQSLQYGGDTLQQGPKMILDWLKKNLNNTKKVFGIDLHTGLGKSGYDTILVPDDIKEDKYNILVSLFGDHVSPLDPTQGVGYRITGDIHSGIVKEFSSIEWLTITQEFGTFGPTTVFKNLRAENRWTQNNQLTNEKDIMNHWSRKNLLNTFNPNNKRWQQDLISRGNTVFKSVQEYLSKLD
;
A
#
# COMPACT_ATOMS: atom_id res chain seq x y z
N TRP A 1 -8.83 -6.96 11.62
CA TRP A 1 -10.18 -6.35 11.61
C TRP A 1 -10.18 -4.92 11.07
N PHE A 2 -9.18 -4.10 11.34
CA PHE A 2 -9.23 -2.66 11.01
C PHE A 2 -8.69 -2.30 9.63
N ALA A 3 -8.04 -3.20 8.93
CA ALA A 3 -7.45 -2.94 7.64
C ALA A 3 -7.92 -3.90 6.53
N GLN A 4 -8.82 -4.82 6.86
CA GLN A 4 -9.41 -5.70 5.88
C GLN A 4 -10.50 -4.97 5.09
N GLY A 5 -10.42 -5.00 3.75
CA GLY A 5 -11.48 -4.50 2.89
C GLY A 5 -12.83 -5.19 3.16
N GLN A 6 -13.92 -4.45 3.07
CA GLN A 6 -15.27 -4.95 3.28
C GLN A 6 -16.26 -4.36 2.26
N TYR A 7 -17.35 -5.06 1.97
CA TYR A 7 -18.31 -4.70 0.92
C TYR A 7 -19.76 -4.66 1.42
N THR A 8 -19.97 -4.66 2.74
CA THR A 8 -21.33 -4.77 3.33
C THR A 8 -21.77 -3.52 4.08
N ARG A 9 -20.85 -2.60 4.36
CA ARG A 9 -21.12 -1.40 5.16
C ARG A 9 -20.56 -0.15 4.49
N PRO A 10 -21.32 0.48 3.57
CA PRO A 10 -20.85 1.62 2.76
C PRO A 10 -20.32 2.81 3.56
N GLN A 11 -20.87 3.06 4.74
CA GLN A 11 -20.45 4.18 5.60
C GLN A 11 -19.29 3.85 6.54
N SER A 12 -18.84 2.61 6.57
CA SER A 12 -17.74 2.19 7.45
C SER A 12 -16.39 2.28 6.77
N LEU A 13 -15.33 2.23 7.60
CA LEU A 13 -13.96 2.18 7.10
C LEU A 13 -13.75 0.97 6.17
N GLN A 14 -12.82 1.12 5.24
CA GLN A 14 -12.38 0.08 4.31
C GLN A 14 -13.48 -0.45 3.37
N TYR A 15 -14.52 0.34 3.11
CA TYR A 15 -15.53 -0.02 2.12
C TYR A 15 -14.92 0.03 0.71
N GLY A 16 -14.94 -1.11 0.03
CA GLY A 16 -14.33 -1.28 -1.30
C GLY A 16 -15.23 -0.85 -2.47
N GLY A 17 -16.46 -0.39 -2.20
CA GLY A 17 -17.44 -0.01 -3.23
C GLY A 17 -18.28 -1.18 -3.75
N ASP A 18 -19.31 -0.87 -4.53
CA ASP A 18 -20.21 -1.85 -5.15
C ASP A 18 -19.64 -2.42 -6.46
N THR A 19 -18.69 -1.70 -7.05
CA THR A 19 -18.03 -2.06 -8.31
C THR A 19 -16.55 -1.69 -8.24
N LEU A 20 -15.77 -2.19 -9.21
CA LEU A 20 -14.36 -1.80 -9.31
C LEU A 20 -14.26 -0.27 -9.44
N GLN A 21 -13.58 0.35 -8.50
CA GLN A 21 -13.45 1.79 -8.41
C GLN A 21 -12.59 2.36 -9.54
N GLN A 22 -12.73 3.65 -9.81
CA GLN A 22 -12.08 4.33 -10.94
C GLN A 22 -10.55 4.21 -10.89
N GLY A 23 -9.92 4.36 -9.72
CA GLY A 23 -8.46 4.27 -9.58
C GLY A 23 -7.90 2.92 -10.04
N PRO A 24 -8.30 1.80 -9.43
CA PRO A 24 -7.90 0.46 -9.88
C PRO A 24 -8.22 0.19 -11.35
N LYS A 25 -9.39 0.64 -11.84
CA LYS A 25 -9.76 0.49 -13.25
C LYS A 25 -8.79 1.20 -14.19
N MET A 26 -8.42 2.43 -13.87
CA MET A 26 -7.44 3.20 -14.67
C MET A 26 -6.08 2.51 -14.71
N ILE A 27 -5.62 1.94 -13.59
CA ILE A 27 -4.37 1.18 -13.53
C ILE A 27 -4.45 -0.06 -14.42
N LEU A 28 -5.51 -0.85 -14.33
CA LEU A 28 -5.70 -2.03 -15.17
C LEU A 28 -5.75 -1.67 -16.66
N ASP A 29 -6.48 -0.62 -17.02
CA ASP A 29 -6.57 -0.16 -18.41
C ASP A 29 -5.21 0.33 -18.94
N TRP A 30 -4.41 0.98 -18.10
CA TRP A 30 -3.05 1.39 -18.44
C TRP A 30 -2.13 0.19 -18.63
N LEU A 31 -2.17 -0.79 -17.70
CA LEU A 31 -1.37 -2.01 -17.80
C LEU A 31 -1.72 -2.82 -19.05
N LYS A 32 -3.01 -2.95 -19.39
CA LYS A 32 -3.46 -3.61 -20.63
C LYS A 32 -2.84 -3.01 -21.89
N LYS A 33 -2.64 -1.70 -21.91
CA LYS A 33 -2.04 -1.01 -23.05
C LYS A 33 -0.52 -1.12 -23.11
N ASN A 34 0.14 -1.26 -21.97
CA ASN A 34 1.59 -1.10 -21.87
C ASN A 34 2.36 -2.42 -21.64
N LEU A 35 1.70 -3.48 -21.19
CA LEU A 35 2.37 -4.77 -20.91
C LEU A 35 2.31 -5.77 -22.07
N ASN A 36 2.11 -5.30 -23.29
CA ASN A 36 2.13 -6.17 -24.48
C ASN A 36 3.51 -6.84 -24.61
N ASN A 37 3.52 -8.18 -24.73
CA ASN A 37 4.73 -9.01 -24.83
C ASN A 37 5.65 -9.00 -23.59
N THR A 38 5.22 -8.43 -22.47
CA THR A 38 5.98 -8.46 -21.22
C THR A 38 5.87 -9.84 -20.59
N LYS A 39 7.01 -10.43 -20.21
CA LYS A 39 7.07 -11.76 -19.60
C LYS A 39 7.16 -11.69 -18.08
N LYS A 40 7.88 -10.68 -17.56
CA LYS A 40 8.12 -10.49 -16.13
C LYS A 40 7.91 -9.06 -15.72
N VAL A 41 7.34 -8.87 -14.55
CA VAL A 41 7.11 -7.55 -13.94
C VAL A 41 7.48 -7.60 -12.45
N PHE A 42 8.17 -6.56 -11.99
CA PHE A 42 8.33 -6.29 -10.58
C PHE A 42 7.41 -5.12 -10.19
N GLY A 43 6.43 -5.38 -9.32
CA GLY A 43 5.49 -4.38 -8.81
C GLY A 43 5.91 -3.85 -7.45
N ILE A 44 5.99 -2.51 -7.32
CA ILE A 44 6.23 -1.84 -6.03
C ILE A 44 5.02 -0.96 -5.72
N ASP A 45 4.37 -1.22 -4.60
CA ASP A 45 3.30 -0.38 -4.05
C ASP A 45 3.84 0.38 -2.82
N LEU A 46 3.73 1.70 -2.84
CA LEU A 46 4.28 2.56 -1.78
C LEU A 46 3.18 2.93 -0.81
N HIS A 47 3.32 2.48 0.43
CA HIS A 47 2.40 2.74 1.51
C HIS A 47 3.06 3.52 2.64
N THR A 48 2.23 4.22 3.41
CA THR A 48 2.64 4.87 4.64
C THR A 48 1.59 4.63 5.72
N GLY A 49 2.02 4.41 6.95
CA GLY A 49 1.09 4.27 8.08
C GLY A 49 1.64 3.43 9.21
N LEU A 50 1.78 2.16 9.00
CA LEU A 50 2.14 1.19 10.03
C LEU A 50 3.66 0.99 10.14
N GLY A 51 4.12 0.75 11.36
CA GLY A 51 5.52 0.50 11.63
C GLY A 51 6.23 1.62 12.38
N LYS A 52 7.55 1.44 12.57
CA LYS A 52 8.40 2.44 13.22
C LYS A 52 8.60 3.64 12.31
N SER A 53 8.38 4.84 12.82
CA SER A 53 8.51 6.09 12.04
C SER A 53 9.88 6.21 11.36
N GLY A 54 9.86 6.46 10.05
CA GLY A 54 11.06 6.58 9.22
C GLY A 54 11.73 5.24 8.85
N TYR A 55 11.17 4.11 9.26
CA TYR A 55 11.60 2.77 8.86
C TYR A 55 10.63 2.18 7.85
N ASP A 56 11.14 1.52 6.82
CA ASP A 56 10.34 0.81 5.84
C ASP A 56 10.32 -0.70 6.10
N THR A 57 9.18 -1.31 5.86
CA THR A 57 8.99 -2.76 5.85
C THR A 57 8.56 -3.19 4.45
N ILE A 58 9.20 -4.21 3.91
CA ILE A 58 8.83 -4.80 2.62
C ILE A 58 7.84 -5.92 2.90
N LEU A 59 6.56 -5.59 2.78
CA LEU A 59 5.48 -6.55 3.00
C LEU A 59 5.29 -7.40 1.74
N VAL A 60 5.15 -8.70 1.96
CA VAL A 60 4.93 -9.69 0.90
C VAL A 60 3.73 -10.56 1.24
N PRO A 61 3.00 -11.14 0.24
CA PRO A 61 1.89 -12.04 0.49
C PRO A 61 2.28 -13.21 1.41
N ASP A 62 1.35 -13.65 2.25
CA ASP A 62 1.55 -14.80 3.16
C ASP A 62 1.69 -16.13 2.41
N ASP A 63 1.14 -16.22 1.20
CA ASP A 63 1.21 -17.38 0.30
C ASP A 63 2.32 -17.28 -0.76
N ILE A 64 3.26 -16.37 -0.58
CA ILE A 64 4.40 -16.22 -1.51
C ILE A 64 5.20 -17.50 -1.60
N LYS A 65 5.55 -17.92 -2.82
CA LYS A 65 6.40 -19.09 -3.04
C LYS A 65 7.80 -18.86 -2.48
N GLU A 66 8.40 -19.92 -1.94
CA GLU A 66 9.70 -19.89 -1.28
C GLU A 66 10.82 -19.32 -2.17
N ASP A 67 10.85 -19.69 -3.46
CA ASP A 67 11.81 -19.18 -4.42
C ASP A 67 11.72 -17.65 -4.57
N LYS A 68 10.51 -17.12 -4.69
CA LYS A 68 10.27 -15.67 -4.75
C LYS A 68 10.59 -14.97 -3.43
N TYR A 69 10.24 -15.57 -2.31
CA TYR A 69 10.59 -15.04 -0.99
C TYR A 69 12.11 -14.92 -0.83
N ASN A 70 12.86 -15.95 -1.20
CA ASN A 70 14.32 -15.96 -1.12
C ASN A 70 14.96 -14.88 -2.02
N ILE A 71 14.40 -14.62 -3.21
CA ILE A 71 14.81 -13.49 -4.05
C ILE A 71 14.62 -12.17 -3.30
N LEU A 72 13.46 -11.94 -2.69
CA LEU A 72 13.17 -10.68 -1.97
C LEU A 72 14.06 -10.51 -0.75
N VAL A 73 14.32 -11.57 0.02
CA VAL A 73 15.26 -11.54 1.15
C VAL A 73 16.69 -11.23 0.66
N SER A 74 17.11 -11.77 -0.48
CA SER A 74 18.43 -11.45 -1.05
C SER A 74 18.57 -9.98 -1.47
N LEU A 75 17.46 -9.34 -1.89
CA LEU A 75 17.42 -7.94 -2.30
C LEU A 75 17.30 -6.96 -1.14
N PHE A 76 16.51 -7.29 -0.13
CA PHE A 76 16.08 -6.34 0.89
C PHE A 76 16.41 -6.76 2.34
N GLY A 77 16.94 -7.96 2.54
CA GLY A 77 17.40 -8.45 3.86
C GLY A 77 16.28 -8.48 4.89
N ASP A 78 16.59 -8.02 6.10
CA ASP A 78 15.70 -8.03 7.28
C ASP A 78 14.49 -7.08 7.16
N HIS A 79 14.40 -6.30 6.08
CA HIS A 79 13.23 -5.47 5.81
C HIS A 79 12.04 -6.29 5.28
N VAL A 80 12.26 -7.52 4.78
CA VAL A 80 11.20 -8.36 4.25
C VAL A 80 10.39 -8.98 5.38
N SER A 81 9.08 -8.81 5.32
CA SER A 81 8.14 -9.38 6.30
C SER A 81 6.91 -9.94 5.60
N PRO A 82 6.58 -11.21 5.80
CA PRO A 82 5.31 -11.76 5.32
C PRO A 82 4.11 -11.08 6.00
N LEU A 83 3.02 -10.94 5.27
CA LEU A 83 1.72 -10.50 5.80
C LEU A 83 1.04 -11.62 6.58
N ASP A 84 1.74 -12.16 7.58
CA ASP A 84 1.28 -13.27 8.41
C ASP A 84 0.75 -12.74 9.75
N PRO A 85 -0.55 -12.90 10.03
CA PRO A 85 -1.15 -12.49 11.30
C PRO A 85 -0.50 -13.12 12.55
N THR A 86 0.16 -14.27 12.40
CA THR A 86 0.82 -14.96 13.51
C THR A 86 2.19 -14.36 13.86
N GLN A 87 2.78 -13.60 12.94
CA GLN A 87 4.09 -12.96 13.14
C GLN A 87 4.02 -11.49 13.58
N GLY A 88 2.84 -10.99 13.92
CA GLY A 88 2.65 -9.72 14.63
C GLY A 88 2.61 -8.45 13.80
N VAL A 89 2.85 -8.51 12.50
CA VAL A 89 2.80 -7.32 11.60
C VAL A 89 1.67 -7.43 10.59
N GLY A 90 1.10 -8.59 10.42
CA GLY A 90 0.16 -8.88 9.37
C GLY A 90 -1.29 -8.95 9.84
N TYR A 91 -2.13 -8.49 9.01
CA TYR A 91 -3.55 -8.82 8.97
C TYR A 91 -3.84 -9.36 7.57
N ARG A 92 -4.75 -10.31 7.49
CA ARG A 92 -5.16 -10.84 6.20
C ARG A 92 -5.79 -9.73 5.37
N ILE A 93 -5.16 -9.38 4.26
CA ILE A 93 -5.66 -8.38 3.33
C ILE A 93 -6.61 -9.06 2.34
N THR A 94 -7.69 -8.37 2.00
CA THR A 94 -8.58 -8.76 0.90
C THR A 94 -8.87 -7.54 0.03
N GLY A 95 -8.77 -7.72 -1.29
CA GLY A 95 -9.05 -6.65 -2.25
C GLY A 95 -7.88 -5.68 -2.44
N ASP A 96 -6.66 -6.10 -2.18
CA ASP A 96 -5.48 -5.32 -2.50
C ASP A 96 -5.25 -5.24 -4.02
N ILE A 97 -4.56 -4.19 -4.44
CA ILE A 97 -4.37 -3.91 -5.86
C ILE A 97 -3.44 -4.93 -6.54
N HIS A 98 -2.41 -5.41 -5.83
CA HIS A 98 -1.46 -6.38 -6.39
C HIS A 98 -2.15 -7.70 -6.72
N SER A 99 -2.92 -8.26 -5.79
CA SER A 99 -3.68 -9.50 -6.03
C SER A 99 -4.65 -9.36 -7.20
N GLY A 100 -5.30 -8.20 -7.33
CA GLY A 100 -6.17 -7.90 -8.46
C GLY A 100 -5.42 -7.86 -9.79
N ILE A 101 -4.27 -7.20 -9.84
CA ILE A 101 -3.43 -7.11 -11.05
C ILE A 101 -2.87 -8.48 -11.43
N VAL A 102 -2.28 -9.20 -10.49
CA VAL A 102 -1.69 -10.54 -10.74
C VAL A 102 -2.74 -11.51 -11.28
N LYS A 103 -3.95 -11.46 -10.76
CA LYS A 103 -5.08 -12.28 -11.25
C LYS A 103 -5.49 -11.91 -12.68
N GLU A 104 -5.59 -10.62 -12.99
CA GLU A 104 -5.97 -10.14 -14.33
C GLU A 104 -4.91 -10.45 -15.39
N PHE A 105 -3.63 -10.39 -15.03
CA PHE A 105 -2.49 -10.61 -15.93
C PHE A 105 -1.73 -11.90 -15.57
N SER A 106 -2.46 -13.00 -15.41
CA SER A 106 -1.93 -14.29 -14.94
C SER A 106 -0.92 -14.97 -15.89
N SER A 107 -0.81 -14.51 -17.14
CA SER A 107 0.20 -14.96 -18.10
C SER A 107 1.58 -14.30 -17.91
N ILE A 108 1.66 -13.26 -17.10
CA ILE A 108 2.90 -12.55 -16.76
C ILE A 108 3.44 -13.09 -15.44
N GLU A 109 4.75 -13.29 -15.36
CA GLU A 109 5.42 -13.59 -14.09
C GLU A 109 5.56 -12.32 -13.25
N TRP A 110 4.88 -12.29 -12.12
CA TRP A 110 4.90 -11.17 -11.19
C TRP A 110 5.75 -11.46 -9.95
N LEU A 111 6.54 -10.46 -9.58
CA LEU A 111 7.12 -10.33 -8.25
C LEU A 111 6.65 -8.99 -7.68
N THR A 112 5.90 -9.00 -6.58
CA THR A 112 5.27 -7.79 -6.03
C THR A 112 5.64 -7.59 -4.57
N ILE A 113 5.82 -6.34 -4.18
CA ILE A 113 6.05 -5.93 -2.80
C ILE A 113 5.19 -4.71 -2.45
N THR A 114 4.82 -4.59 -1.18
CA THR A 114 4.37 -3.32 -0.62
C THR A 114 5.48 -2.76 0.27
N GLN A 115 6.04 -1.61 -0.10
CA GLN A 115 6.99 -0.88 0.75
C GLN A 115 6.21 0.02 1.69
N GLU A 116 6.07 -0.41 2.95
CA GLU A 116 5.31 0.27 3.99
C GLU A 116 6.23 1.13 4.87
N PHE A 117 6.04 2.45 4.85
CA PHE A 117 6.79 3.38 5.70
C PHE A 117 6.02 3.70 6.98
N GLY A 118 6.61 3.41 8.13
CA GLY A 118 6.02 3.71 9.42
C GLY A 118 5.87 5.21 9.67
N THR A 119 4.75 5.60 10.27
CA THR A 119 4.44 6.99 10.64
C THR A 119 4.17 7.11 12.14
N PHE A 120 2.94 6.81 12.56
CA PHE A 120 2.49 6.86 13.95
C PHE A 120 2.06 5.48 14.43
N GLY A 121 1.90 5.36 15.76
CA GLY A 121 1.38 4.11 16.34
C GLY A 121 -0.04 3.78 15.88
N PRO A 122 -0.42 2.48 15.84
CA PRO A 122 -1.70 1.99 15.29
C PRO A 122 -2.94 2.68 15.88
N THR A 123 -2.91 3.01 17.17
CA THR A 123 -4.02 3.71 17.86
C THR A 123 -4.25 5.10 17.28
N THR A 124 -3.18 5.84 16.96
CA THR A 124 -3.28 7.19 16.37
C THR A 124 -3.82 7.10 14.94
N VAL A 125 -3.29 6.18 14.14
CA VAL A 125 -3.76 5.91 12.78
C VAL A 125 -5.26 5.61 12.80
N PHE A 126 -5.69 4.68 13.64
CA PHE A 126 -7.09 4.29 13.74
C PHE A 126 -8.02 5.42 14.19
N LYS A 127 -7.61 6.19 15.21
CA LYS A 127 -8.40 7.34 15.70
C LYS A 127 -8.62 8.37 14.60
N ASN A 128 -7.60 8.70 13.84
CA ASN A 128 -7.68 9.72 12.80
C ASN A 128 -8.49 9.23 11.59
N LEU A 129 -8.35 7.97 11.19
CA LEU A 129 -9.20 7.34 10.18
C LEU A 129 -10.69 7.40 10.60
N ARG A 130 -11.01 7.01 11.84
CA ARG A 130 -12.39 7.05 12.32
C ARG A 130 -12.94 8.47 12.42
N ALA A 131 -12.14 9.41 12.87
CA ALA A 131 -12.56 10.80 13.01
C ALA A 131 -12.92 11.41 11.66
N GLU A 132 -12.10 11.18 10.64
CA GLU A 132 -12.35 11.67 9.29
C GLU A 132 -13.55 10.97 8.66
N ASN A 133 -13.61 9.64 8.73
CA ASN A 133 -14.74 8.88 8.19
C ASN A 133 -16.07 9.33 8.83
N ARG A 134 -16.12 9.44 10.17
CA ARG A 134 -17.32 9.91 10.86
C ARG A 134 -17.75 11.30 10.41
N TRP A 135 -16.79 12.21 10.23
CA TRP A 135 -17.09 13.56 9.77
C TRP A 135 -17.62 13.54 8.33
N THR A 136 -16.94 12.84 7.42
CA THR A 136 -17.34 12.72 6.01
C THR A 136 -18.73 12.12 5.86
N GLN A 137 -19.05 11.06 6.61
CA GLN A 137 -20.33 10.36 6.49
C GLN A 137 -21.52 11.12 7.09
N ASN A 138 -21.28 12.07 8.00
CA ASN A 138 -22.35 12.80 8.70
C ASN A 138 -22.50 14.26 8.23
N ASN A 139 -21.73 14.70 7.24
CA ASN A 139 -21.81 16.07 6.76
C ASN A 139 -22.09 16.11 5.26
N GLN A 140 -22.97 17.02 4.85
CA GLN A 140 -23.16 17.35 3.44
C GLN A 140 -21.98 18.22 3.00
N LEU A 141 -21.08 17.64 2.20
CA LEU A 141 -19.85 18.29 1.78
C LEU A 141 -20.14 19.15 0.53
N THR A 142 -20.48 20.42 0.76
CA THR A 142 -20.87 21.35 -0.30
C THR A 142 -19.75 22.29 -0.75
N ASN A 143 -18.74 22.49 0.09
CA ASN A 143 -17.64 23.44 -0.18
C ASN A 143 -16.29 22.74 -0.01
N GLU A 144 -15.54 22.65 -1.12
CA GLU A 144 -14.23 21.97 -1.16
C GLU A 144 -13.23 22.60 -0.19
N LYS A 145 -13.20 23.93 -0.07
CA LYS A 145 -12.27 24.62 0.84
C LYS A 145 -12.56 24.28 2.31
N ASP A 146 -13.81 24.17 2.72
CA ASP A 146 -14.17 23.79 4.10
C ASP A 146 -13.86 22.32 4.35
N ILE A 147 -14.08 21.46 3.35
CA ILE A 147 -13.71 20.06 3.38
C ILE A 147 -12.22 19.90 3.64
N MET A 148 -11.38 20.57 2.85
CA MET A 148 -9.91 20.46 2.97
C MET A 148 -9.36 21.08 4.25
N ASN A 149 -10.05 22.05 4.81
CA ASN A 149 -9.63 22.74 6.04
C ASN A 149 -10.10 22.10 7.32
N HIS A 150 -11.01 21.13 7.28
CA HIS A 150 -11.49 20.48 8.49
C HIS A 150 -10.37 19.77 9.24
N TRP A 151 -10.38 19.87 10.58
CA TRP A 151 -9.32 19.34 11.43
C TRP A 151 -9.08 17.83 11.24
N SER A 152 -10.16 17.05 11.04
CA SER A 152 -10.02 15.59 10.86
C SER A 152 -9.26 15.22 9.58
N ARG A 153 -9.46 15.98 8.50
CA ARG A 153 -8.70 15.79 7.25
C ARG A 153 -7.24 16.20 7.40
N LYS A 154 -6.97 17.31 8.06
CA LYS A 154 -5.59 17.74 8.36
C LYS A 154 -4.86 16.72 9.22
N ASN A 155 -5.54 16.17 10.23
CA ASN A 155 -4.98 15.12 11.08
C ASN A 155 -4.76 13.82 10.30
N LEU A 156 -5.72 13.43 9.45
CA LEU A 156 -5.56 12.24 8.61
C LEU A 156 -4.40 12.40 7.63
N LEU A 157 -4.30 13.55 6.96
CA LEU A 157 -3.17 13.85 6.08
C LEU A 157 -1.84 13.76 6.82
N ASN A 158 -1.74 14.42 7.99
CA ASN A 158 -0.51 14.36 8.80
C ASN A 158 -0.21 12.94 9.32
N THR A 159 -1.22 12.11 9.48
CA THR A 159 -1.05 10.71 9.92
C THR A 159 -0.32 9.88 8.87
N PHE A 160 -0.63 10.07 7.60
CA PHE A 160 -0.04 9.32 6.49
C PHE A 160 1.07 10.06 5.75
N ASN A 161 1.15 11.37 5.92
CA ASN A 161 2.20 12.23 5.39
C ASN A 161 2.68 13.21 6.46
N PRO A 162 3.46 12.76 7.44
CA PRO A 162 3.94 13.60 8.53
C PRO A 162 4.71 14.83 8.02
N ASN A 163 4.39 16.00 8.57
CA ASN A 163 5.16 17.22 8.32
C ASN A 163 6.49 17.18 9.08
N ASN A 164 7.35 16.23 8.72
CA ASN A 164 8.63 15.97 9.35
C ASN A 164 9.70 15.79 8.26
N LYS A 165 10.61 16.73 8.12
CA LYS A 165 11.65 16.72 7.08
C LYS A 165 12.53 15.49 7.13
N ARG A 166 12.88 15.00 8.33
CA ARG A 166 13.71 13.80 8.47
C ARG A 166 12.96 12.58 7.95
N TRP A 167 11.70 12.40 8.35
CA TRP A 167 10.87 11.31 7.86
C TRP A 167 10.73 11.32 6.33
N GLN A 168 10.53 12.51 5.74
CA GLN A 168 10.44 12.67 4.28
C GLN A 168 11.76 12.32 3.58
N GLN A 169 12.89 12.69 4.16
CA GLN A 169 14.22 12.31 3.65
C GLN A 169 14.47 10.81 3.74
N ASP A 170 14.12 10.19 4.88
CA ASP A 170 14.26 8.75 5.08
C ASP A 170 13.42 7.98 4.05
N LEU A 171 12.15 8.41 3.82
CA LEU A 171 11.26 7.83 2.82
C LEU A 171 11.86 7.91 1.41
N ILE A 172 12.33 9.08 0.98
CA ILE A 172 12.94 9.27 -0.35
C ILE A 172 14.21 8.42 -0.49
N SER A 173 15.06 8.42 0.52
CA SER A 173 16.32 7.66 0.52
C SER A 173 16.07 6.17 0.40
N ARG A 174 15.17 5.63 1.22
CA ARG A 174 14.84 4.21 1.23
C ARG A 174 14.07 3.78 -0.03
N GLY A 175 13.10 4.60 -0.49
CA GLY A 175 12.39 4.35 -1.74
C GLY A 175 13.35 4.25 -2.94
N ASN A 176 14.31 5.17 -3.03
CA ASN A 176 15.34 5.12 -4.07
C ASN A 176 16.24 3.88 -3.95
N THR A 177 16.58 3.44 -2.74
CA THR A 177 17.38 2.23 -2.53
C THR A 177 16.63 1.00 -3.05
N VAL A 178 15.38 0.82 -2.66
CA VAL A 178 14.54 -0.30 -3.11
C VAL A 178 14.39 -0.27 -4.63
N PHE A 179 14.09 0.88 -5.22
CA PHE A 179 13.93 1.03 -6.66
C PHE A 179 15.21 0.65 -7.43
N LYS A 180 16.39 1.09 -6.98
CA LYS A 180 17.69 0.73 -7.58
C LYS A 180 17.97 -0.76 -7.48
N SER A 181 17.73 -1.38 -6.33
CA SER A 181 17.89 -2.83 -6.16
C SER A 181 17.02 -3.63 -7.13
N VAL A 182 15.77 -3.18 -7.35
CA VAL A 182 14.87 -3.79 -8.33
C VAL A 182 15.37 -3.61 -9.76
N GLN A 183 15.85 -2.42 -10.12
CA GLN A 183 16.43 -2.18 -11.45
C GLN A 183 17.65 -3.08 -11.71
N GLU A 184 18.55 -3.20 -10.74
CA GLU A 184 19.73 -4.07 -10.84
C GLU A 184 19.34 -5.56 -10.93
N TYR A 185 18.29 -5.97 -10.22
CA TYR A 185 17.76 -7.33 -10.31
C TYR A 185 17.21 -7.60 -11.71
N LEU A 186 16.35 -6.71 -12.22
CA LEU A 186 15.74 -6.89 -13.54
C LEU A 186 16.78 -6.87 -14.67
N SER A 187 17.81 -6.03 -14.59
CA SER A 187 18.88 -5.97 -15.59
C SER A 187 19.76 -7.24 -15.69
N LYS A 188 19.67 -8.13 -14.72
CA LYS A 188 20.39 -9.43 -14.72
C LYS A 188 19.53 -10.58 -15.25
N LEU A 189 18.26 -10.33 -15.57
CA LEU A 189 17.33 -11.33 -16.10
C LEU A 189 17.30 -11.37 -17.64
N ASP A 190 17.85 -10.36 -18.29
CA ASP A 190 18.06 -10.27 -19.74
C ASP A 190 19.36 -10.98 -20.13
#